data_750713d3d271d6eb38c776628801dc9a
#
_entry.id   750713d3d271d6eb38c776628801dc9a
#
_cell.length_a   1.000
_cell.length_b   1.000
_cell.length_c   1.000
_cell.angle_alpha   90.00
_cell.angle_beta   90.00
_cell.angle_gamma   90.00
#
_symmetry.space_group_name_H-M   'P 1'
#
loop_
_entity.id
_entity.type
_entity.pdbx_description
1 polymer ?
#
loop_
_entity_poly.entity_id
_entity_poly.type
_entity_poly.pdbx_seq_one_letter_code
_entity_poly.pdbx_strand_id
1 'polypeptide(L)'
;MHIRKTALLALPVLAATLAPRLAPAQVLSLRPSLQVGDQFELELIRSREDAARPQSNGKSRTVIHVAVLEAGAKGLLLEWRQGATSYNNPDIVKNPVAAAAANAFKDMRLEVILGPNGNFTGLRNQEEVTAKLQSALDGMLNTLVPRVENPQERKTAEAIVRRLMSPQILLSTAASDVQTYFGVYGLSVSKGKPVENIVQQTSPLGPGAIPATFRLTLETLDAHQATLTSTTSHDPRVLAELSKQLLAKAPPGSVSNPPPTLEMSDLGRYVYNRAFGLMNEVNIARRVTVGPGTARIDGRQIRLLTRPTR
;
A
#
# COMPACT_ATOMS: atom_id res chain seq x y z
N MET A 1 54.50 -55.19 -61.95
CA MET A 1 53.66 -53.99 -62.10
C MET A 1 52.70 -53.93 -60.94
N HIS A 2 53.08 -53.15 -59.85
CA HIS A 2 52.35 -53.13 -58.58
C HIS A 2 51.65 -51.83 -58.45
N ILE A 3 50.34 -51.86 -58.44
CA ILE A 3 49.49 -50.71 -58.20
C ILE A 3 49.19 -50.60 -56.72
N ARG A 4 49.74 -49.55 -56.04
CA ARG A 4 49.43 -49.24 -54.65
C ARG A 4 48.10 -48.42 -54.63
N LYS A 5 47.09 -48.96 -53.91
CA LYS A 5 45.85 -48.24 -53.59
C LYS A 5 46.10 -47.46 -52.33
N THR A 6 46.03 -46.14 -52.43
CA THR A 6 46.06 -45.22 -51.31
C THR A 6 44.56 -45.00 -50.81
N ALA A 7 44.32 -45.45 -49.57
CA ALA A 7 43.03 -45.23 -48.90
C ALA A 7 43.04 -43.85 -48.23
N LEU A 8 42.13 -42.94 -48.65
CA LEU A 8 41.87 -41.67 -48.01
C LEU A 8 40.91 -41.89 -46.80
N LEU A 9 41.42 -41.67 -45.59
CA LEU A 9 40.60 -41.64 -44.39
C LEU A 9 39.96 -40.27 -44.26
N ALA A 10 38.63 -40.19 -44.45
CA ALA A 10 37.83 -39.01 -44.16
C ALA A 10 37.51 -38.95 -42.64
N LEU A 11 38.03 -37.95 -41.94
CA LEU A 11 37.64 -37.65 -40.55
C LEU A 11 36.29 -36.90 -40.55
N PRO A 12 35.28 -37.33 -39.78
CA PRO A 12 34.09 -36.53 -39.57
C PRO A 12 34.39 -35.43 -38.57
N VAL A 13 34.29 -34.17 -38.97
CA VAL A 13 34.29 -32.99 -38.09
C VAL A 13 32.99 -32.97 -37.34
N LEU A 14 33.00 -33.33 -36.09
CA LEU A 14 31.86 -33.18 -35.18
C LEU A 14 31.71 -31.69 -34.83
N ALA A 15 30.82 -30.99 -35.53
CA ALA A 15 30.41 -29.63 -35.19
C ALA A 15 29.50 -29.69 -33.94
N ALA A 16 30.11 -29.54 -32.76
CA ALA A 16 29.35 -29.35 -31.52
C ALA A 16 28.60 -27.98 -31.59
N THR A 17 27.34 -28.00 -31.93
CA THR A 17 26.44 -26.84 -31.80
C THR A 17 26.29 -26.49 -30.32
N LEU A 18 27.02 -25.49 -29.85
CA LEU A 18 26.80 -24.82 -28.58
C LEU A 18 25.44 -24.08 -28.62
N ALA A 19 24.35 -24.79 -28.34
CA ALA A 19 23.09 -24.15 -28.08
C ALA A 19 23.22 -23.27 -26.81
N PRO A 20 22.90 -21.98 -26.86
CA PRO A 20 22.95 -21.14 -25.68
C PRO A 20 21.99 -21.73 -24.64
N ARG A 21 22.54 -22.25 -23.54
CA ARG A 21 21.73 -22.63 -22.38
C ARG A 21 21.10 -21.36 -21.84
N LEU A 22 19.82 -21.18 -22.10
CA LEU A 22 19.01 -20.15 -21.44
C LEU A 22 19.14 -20.40 -19.93
N ALA A 23 19.86 -19.53 -19.24
CA ALA A 23 19.95 -19.59 -17.78
C ALA A 23 18.50 -19.57 -17.21
N PRO A 24 18.18 -20.47 -16.27
CA PRO A 24 16.84 -20.50 -15.68
C PRO A 24 16.53 -19.12 -15.12
N ALA A 25 15.35 -18.58 -15.46
CA ALA A 25 14.92 -17.28 -14.98
C ALA A 25 14.95 -17.29 -13.44
N GLN A 26 15.75 -16.39 -12.86
CA GLN A 26 15.84 -16.29 -11.40
C GLN A 26 14.48 -15.86 -10.85
N VAL A 27 13.87 -16.71 -10.02
CA VAL A 27 12.62 -16.45 -9.31
C VAL A 27 12.96 -15.89 -7.94
N LEU A 28 12.38 -14.75 -7.61
CA LEU A 28 12.45 -14.14 -6.28
C LEU A 28 11.13 -14.34 -5.56
N SER A 29 11.13 -15.04 -4.42
CA SER A 29 9.99 -15.11 -3.52
C SER A 29 10.11 -14.00 -2.46
N LEU A 30 9.10 -13.14 -2.38
CA LEU A 30 9.06 -12.04 -1.42
C LEU A 30 8.52 -12.56 -0.08
N ARG A 31 9.44 -12.84 0.85
CA ARG A 31 9.10 -13.37 2.19
C ARG A 31 9.97 -12.71 3.25
N PRO A 32 9.42 -12.36 4.43
CA PRO A 32 10.21 -11.89 5.55
C PRO A 32 11.05 -13.05 6.12
N SER A 33 12.28 -12.75 6.51
CA SER A 33 13.18 -13.69 7.19
C SER A 33 13.43 -13.19 8.61
N LEU A 34 12.38 -13.29 9.44
CA LEU A 34 12.33 -12.77 10.80
C LEU A 34 12.21 -13.90 11.81
N GLN A 35 12.72 -13.68 13.02
CA GLN A 35 12.68 -14.61 14.15
C GLN A 35 12.04 -13.94 15.36
N VAL A 36 11.54 -14.74 16.31
CA VAL A 36 11.01 -14.22 17.58
C VAL A 36 12.07 -13.38 18.29
N GLY A 37 11.67 -12.20 18.75
CA GLY A 37 12.53 -11.23 19.41
C GLY A 37 13.17 -10.21 18.46
N ASP A 38 13.17 -10.42 17.14
CA ASP A 38 13.66 -9.41 16.20
C ASP A 38 12.84 -8.12 16.36
N GLN A 39 13.55 -6.98 16.42
CA GLN A 39 12.97 -5.64 16.51
C GLN A 39 13.59 -4.75 15.44
N PHE A 40 12.77 -3.88 14.85
CA PHE A 40 13.23 -2.89 13.89
C PHE A 40 12.29 -1.69 13.85
N GLU A 41 12.78 -0.60 13.27
CA GLU A 41 12.01 0.63 13.14
C GLU A 41 11.79 0.97 11.66
N LEU A 42 10.60 1.50 11.39
CA LEU A 42 10.23 2.05 10.11
C LEU A 42 9.89 3.53 10.25
N GLU A 43 10.25 4.30 9.23
CA GLU A 43 9.77 5.66 9.06
C GLU A 43 8.63 5.66 8.05
N LEU A 44 7.49 6.16 8.43
CA LEU A 44 6.35 6.40 7.56
C LEU A 44 6.25 7.89 7.25
N ILE A 45 6.33 8.24 5.97
CA ILE A 45 6.07 9.58 5.47
C ILE A 45 4.82 9.53 4.60
N ARG A 46 3.83 10.35 4.93
CA ARG A 46 2.67 10.57 4.07
C ARG A 46 2.73 11.99 3.51
N SER A 47 2.41 12.14 2.23
CA SER A 47 2.31 13.44 1.57
C SER A 47 0.98 13.58 0.87
N ARG A 48 0.50 14.81 0.79
CA ARG A 48 -0.64 15.20 -0.04
C ARG A 48 -0.28 16.43 -0.84
N GLU A 49 -0.59 16.35 -2.13
CA GLU A 49 -0.57 17.45 -3.06
C GLU A 49 -1.93 17.52 -3.75
N ASP A 50 -2.69 18.57 -3.50
CA ASP A 50 -4.03 18.79 -4.04
C ASP A 50 -4.06 20.16 -4.72
N ALA A 51 -4.13 20.17 -6.05
CA ALA A 51 -4.12 21.41 -6.84
C ALA A 51 -5.37 22.25 -6.60
N ALA A 52 -6.52 21.62 -6.27
CA ALA A 52 -7.76 22.32 -5.97
C ALA A 52 -7.80 22.90 -4.55
N ARG A 53 -6.99 22.37 -3.64
CA ARG A 53 -6.94 22.77 -2.22
C ARG A 53 -5.51 22.85 -1.70
N PRO A 54 -4.70 23.81 -2.18
CA PRO A 54 -3.29 23.91 -1.81
C PRO A 54 -3.04 24.03 -0.30
N GLN A 55 -3.98 24.60 0.46
CA GLN A 55 -3.91 24.71 1.93
C GLN A 55 -3.94 23.34 2.64
N SER A 56 -4.42 22.28 1.97
CA SER A 56 -4.39 20.91 2.50
C SER A 56 -3.09 20.16 2.19
N ASN A 57 -2.19 20.76 1.41
CA ASN A 57 -0.91 20.17 1.05
C ASN A 57 0.00 20.08 2.26
N GLY A 58 0.71 18.98 2.36
CA GLY A 58 1.64 18.79 3.47
C GLY A 58 2.22 17.39 3.52
N LYS A 59 3.15 17.25 4.46
CA LYS A 59 3.79 15.97 4.78
C LYS A 59 3.65 15.69 6.27
N SER A 60 3.44 14.43 6.60
CA SER A 60 3.54 13.93 7.96
C SER A 60 4.60 12.85 8.04
N ARG A 61 5.21 12.72 9.22
CA ARG A 61 6.23 11.73 9.52
C ARG A 61 5.89 11.03 10.84
N THR A 62 5.97 9.69 10.84
CA THR A 62 5.72 8.85 12.00
C THR A 62 6.80 7.78 12.07
N VAL A 63 7.38 7.54 13.24
CA VAL A 63 8.22 6.37 13.47
C VAL A 63 7.35 5.22 13.96
N ILE A 64 7.59 4.04 13.43
CA ILE A 64 6.87 2.81 13.75
C ILE A 64 7.88 1.83 14.33
N HIS A 65 7.58 1.30 15.51
CA HIS A 65 8.35 0.23 16.14
C HIS A 65 7.69 -1.11 15.82
N VAL A 66 8.48 -2.06 15.33
CA VAL A 66 8.02 -3.41 15.01
C VAL A 66 8.81 -4.42 15.82
N ALA A 67 8.09 -5.35 16.47
CA ALA A 67 8.69 -6.47 17.18
C ALA A 67 8.03 -7.79 16.75
N VAL A 68 8.82 -8.84 16.60
CA VAL A 68 8.33 -10.18 16.26
C VAL A 68 7.96 -10.91 17.55
N LEU A 69 6.66 -11.12 17.77
CA LEU A 69 6.12 -11.80 18.96
C LEU A 69 6.13 -13.31 18.80
N GLU A 70 5.76 -13.80 17.62
CA GLU A 70 5.67 -15.23 17.31
C GLU A 70 6.18 -15.48 15.88
N ALA A 71 6.88 -16.60 15.68
CA ALA A 71 7.32 -17.07 14.37
C ALA A 71 7.21 -18.60 14.30
N GLY A 72 6.68 -19.11 13.20
CA GLY A 72 6.51 -20.55 13.03
C GLY A 72 5.94 -20.92 11.66
N ALA A 73 5.59 -22.21 11.49
CA ALA A 73 5.06 -22.73 10.22
C ALA A 73 3.75 -22.07 9.77
N LYS A 74 2.99 -21.49 10.69
CA LYS A 74 1.74 -20.77 10.39
C LYS A 74 1.95 -19.31 9.98
N GLY A 75 3.18 -18.80 10.06
CA GLY A 75 3.53 -17.40 9.75
C GLY A 75 4.13 -16.65 10.93
N LEU A 76 3.92 -15.35 10.96
CA LEU A 76 4.46 -14.45 11.97
C LEU A 76 3.34 -13.69 12.68
N LEU A 77 3.54 -13.40 13.97
CA LEU A 77 2.79 -12.39 14.69
C LEU A 77 3.74 -11.23 15.03
N LEU A 78 3.38 -10.04 14.60
CA LEU A 78 4.17 -8.84 14.83
C LEU A 78 3.41 -7.87 15.73
N GLU A 79 4.11 -7.21 16.65
CA GLU A 79 3.65 -5.96 17.22
C GLU A 79 4.06 -4.83 16.26
N TRP A 80 3.11 -4.00 15.88
CA TRP A 80 3.30 -2.79 15.09
C TRP A 80 2.77 -1.61 15.88
N ARG A 81 3.66 -0.77 16.40
CA ARG A 81 3.31 0.34 17.27
C ARG A 81 3.68 1.67 16.63
N GLN A 82 2.69 2.51 16.44
CA GLN A 82 2.89 3.85 15.91
C GLN A 82 3.35 4.81 17.00
N GLY A 83 4.41 5.56 16.72
CA GLY A 83 4.85 6.67 17.55
C GLY A 83 4.10 7.98 17.26
N ALA A 84 4.62 9.08 17.78
CA ALA A 84 4.07 10.40 17.51
C ALA A 84 4.21 10.79 16.05
N THR A 85 3.19 11.43 15.50
CA THR A 85 3.20 11.98 14.14
C THR A 85 3.58 13.46 14.19
N SER A 86 4.56 13.86 13.40
CA SER A 86 4.93 15.26 13.13
C SER A 86 4.42 15.71 11.77
N TYR A 87 4.10 17.00 11.63
CA TYR A 87 3.59 17.61 10.41
C TYR A 87 4.49 18.79 10.01
N ASN A 88 4.77 18.93 8.71
CA ASN A 88 5.51 20.08 8.19
C ASN A 88 4.62 21.32 7.95
N ASN A 89 3.31 21.14 7.85
CA ASN A 89 2.34 22.22 7.69
C ASN A 89 1.72 22.56 9.05
N PRO A 90 2.01 23.74 9.65
CA PRO A 90 1.51 24.13 10.97
C PRO A 90 -0.02 24.30 11.00
N ASP A 91 -0.67 24.58 9.87
CA ASP A 91 -2.13 24.73 9.83
C ASP A 91 -2.85 23.40 9.99
N ILE A 92 -2.21 22.29 9.60
CA ILE A 92 -2.73 20.94 9.88
C ILE A 92 -2.72 20.69 11.40
N VAL A 93 -1.67 21.10 12.09
CA VAL A 93 -1.56 20.92 13.55
C VAL A 93 -2.61 21.75 14.31
N LYS A 94 -2.93 22.94 13.81
CA LYS A 94 -3.96 23.82 14.40
C LYS A 94 -5.38 23.31 14.15
N ASN A 95 -5.56 22.40 13.17
CA ASN A 95 -6.87 21.82 12.90
C ASN A 95 -7.23 20.79 13.98
N PRO A 96 -8.28 21.02 14.78
CA PRO A 96 -8.63 20.13 15.89
C PRO A 96 -8.99 18.72 15.46
N VAL A 97 -9.53 18.55 14.25
CA VAL A 97 -9.84 17.22 13.68
C VAL A 97 -8.57 16.46 13.37
N ALA A 98 -7.59 17.11 12.72
CA ALA A 98 -6.32 16.51 12.39
C ALA A 98 -5.51 16.16 13.65
N ALA A 99 -5.52 17.05 14.66
CA ALA A 99 -4.87 16.81 15.94
C ALA A 99 -5.51 15.61 16.69
N ALA A 100 -6.84 15.55 16.73
CA ALA A 100 -7.55 14.43 17.35
C ALA A 100 -7.29 13.11 16.61
N ALA A 101 -7.29 13.11 15.28
CA ALA A 101 -6.94 11.94 14.48
C ALA A 101 -5.50 11.47 14.76
N ALA A 102 -4.52 12.38 14.78
CA ALA A 102 -3.13 12.05 15.11
C ALA A 102 -3.01 11.41 16.51
N ASN A 103 -3.73 11.96 17.49
CA ASN A 103 -3.74 11.43 18.87
C ASN A 103 -4.41 10.06 18.96
N ALA A 104 -5.44 9.78 18.14
CA ALA A 104 -6.12 8.49 18.12
C ALA A 104 -5.18 7.35 17.67
N PHE A 105 -4.21 7.64 16.80
CA PHE A 105 -3.23 6.68 16.31
C PHE A 105 -1.93 6.65 17.11
N LYS A 106 -1.69 7.67 17.94
CA LYS A 106 -0.51 7.70 18.81
C LYS A 106 -0.51 6.51 19.79
N ASP A 107 0.61 5.84 19.89
CA ASP A 107 0.81 4.65 20.74
C ASP A 107 -0.18 3.50 20.43
N MET A 108 -0.80 3.53 19.23
CA MET A 108 -1.65 2.43 18.80
C MET A 108 -0.80 1.19 18.53
N ARG A 109 -1.15 0.11 19.22
CA ARG A 109 -0.56 -1.21 19.07
C ARG A 109 -1.46 -2.07 18.19
N LEU A 110 -0.90 -2.55 17.07
CA LEU A 110 -1.55 -3.53 16.22
C LEU A 110 -0.82 -4.87 16.36
N GLU A 111 -1.54 -5.94 16.58
CA GLU A 111 -1.01 -7.31 16.56
C GLU A 111 -1.27 -7.90 15.17
N VAL A 112 -0.27 -7.75 14.31
CA VAL A 112 -0.32 -8.04 12.88
C VAL A 112 -0.06 -9.51 12.64
N ILE A 113 -1.00 -10.21 11.99
CA ILE A 113 -0.84 -11.58 11.57
C ILE A 113 -0.36 -11.61 10.11
N LEU A 114 0.82 -12.20 9.89
CA LEU A 114 1.31 -12.53 8.56
C LEU A 114 1.21 -14.04 8.34
N GLY A 115 0.69 -14.45 7.20
CA GLY A 115 0.61 -15.85 6.80
C GLY A 115 2.00 -16.48 6.52
N PRO A 116 2.06 -17.78 6.20
CA PRO A 116 3.32 -18.51 5.99
C PRO A 116 4.19 -17.93 4.88
N ASN A 117 3.60 -17.21 3.96
CA ASN A 117 4.28 -16.53 2.86
C ASN A 117 4.63 -15.07 3.16
N GLY A 118 4.33 -14.57 4.37
CA GLY A 118 4.58 -13.18 4.77
C GLY A 118 3.50 -12.19 4.35
N ASN A 119 2.45 -12.63 3.70
CA ASN A 119 1.31 -11.78 3.34
C ASN A 119 0.49 -11.41 4.59
N PHE A 120 0.02 -10.16 4.64
CA PHE A 120 -0.90 -9.72 5.69
C PHE A 120 -2.23 -10.47 5.61
N THR A 121 -2.69 -11.04 6.75
CA THR A 121 -3.94 -11.80 6.84
C THR A 121 -4.96 -11.17 7.79
N GLY A 122 -4.52 -10.33 8.74
CA GLY A 122 -5.43 -9.67 9.67
C GLY A 122 -4.72 -9.13 10.92
N LEU A 123 -5.53 -8.69 11.86
CA LEU A 123 -5.09 -8.26 13.19
C LEU A 123 -5.65 -9.22 14.25
N ARG A 124 -4.82 -9.67 15.20
CA ARG A 124 -5.25 -10.51 16.32
C ARG A 124 -6.08 -9.70 17.33
N ASN A 125 -5.73 -8.45 17.56
CA ASN A 125 -6.40 -7.55 18.51
C ASN A 125 -7.38 -6.57 17.83
N GLN A 126 -8.06 -6.99 16.74
CA GLN A 126 -8.96 -6.12 15.97
C GLN A 126 -10.09 -5.49 16.79
N GLU A 127 -10.63 -6.20 17.79
CA GLU A 127 -11.72 -5.70 18.65
C GLU A 127 -11.22 -4.54 19.53
N GLU A 128 -10.05 -4.70 20.16
CA GLU A 128 -9.41 -3.66 20.98
C GLU A 128 -9.11 -2.41 20.15
N VAL A 129 -8.52 -2.59 18.94
CA VAL A 129 -8.22 -1.49 18.01
C VAL A 129 -9.49 -0.78 17.59
N THR A 130 -10.55 -1.53 17.26
CA THR A 130 -11.84 -0.96 16.86
C THR A 130 -12.46 -0.16 18.00
N ALA A 131 -12.49 -0.69 19.23
CA ALA A 131 -13.02 0.01 20.40
C ALA A 131 -12.27 1.31 20.68
N LYS A 132 -10.93 1.29 20.62
CA LYS A 132 -10.08 2.49 20.79
C LYS A 132 -10.39 3.56 19.74
N LEU A 133 -10.52 3.17 18.47
CA LEU A 133 -10.83 4.09 17.38
C LEU A 133 -12.25 4.65 17.47
N GLN A 134 -13.23 3.85 17.87
CA GLN A 134 -14.59 4.32 18.11
C GLN A 134 -14.64 5.34 19.25
N SER A 135 -13.95 5.07 20.36
CA SER A 135 -13.85 6.01 21.48
C SER A 135 -13.21 7.34 21.06
N ALA A 136 -12.16 7.29 20.22
CA ALA A 136 -11.55 8.49 19.66
C ALA A 136 -12.51 9.27 18.75
N LEU A 137 -13.28 8.56 17.92
CA LEU A 137 -14.30 9.15 17.06
C LEU A 137 -15.40 9.84 17.88
N ASP A 138 -15.88 9.20 18.94
CA ASP A 138 -16.86 9.79 19.85
C ASP A 138 -16.33 11.06 20.53
N GLY A 139 -15.07 11.04 20.97
CA GLY A 139 -14.40 12.23 21.50
C GLY A 139 -14.32 13.37 20.46
N MET A 140 -14.01 13.05 19.20
CA MET A 140 -14.01 14.03 18.12
C MET A 140 -15.40 14.60 17.86
N LEU A 141 -16.41 13.74 17.76
CA LEU A 141 -17.80 14.17 17.54
C LEU A 141 -18.28 15.06 18.67
N ASN A 142 -18.02 14.72 19.93
CA ASN A 142 -18.37 15.54 21.10
C ASN A 142 -17.70 16.94 21.07
N THR A 143 -16.55 17.08 20.39
CA THR A 143 -15.86 18.37 20.24
C THR A 143 -16.35 19.19 19.05
N LEU A 144 -16.70 18.55 17.95
CA LEU A 144 -17.02 19.22 16.69
C LEU A 144 -18.52 19.47 16.51
N VAL A 145 -19.35 18.49 16.88
CA VAL A 145 -20.80 18.54 16.67
C VAL A 145 -21.48 19.67 17.45
N PRO A 146 -21.09 20.02 18.68
CA PRO A 146 -21.67 21.17 19.38
C PRO A 146 -21.50 22.53 18.69
N ARG A 147 -20.57 22.64 17.75
CA ARG A 147 -20.34 23.86 16.95
C ARG A 147 -21.39 24.07 15.86
N VAL A 148 -22.22 23.07 15.58
CA VAL A 148 -23.38 23.19 14.68
C VAL A 148 -24.55 23.67 15.49
N GLU A 149 -25.04 24.92 15.23
CA GLU A 149 -26.08 25.55 16.01
C GLU A 149 -27.45 24.87 15.85
N ASN A 150 -27.78 24.45 14.61
CA ASN A 150 -29.05 23.80 14.31
C ASN A 150 -29.05 22.33 14.80
N PRO A 151 -29.96 21.92 15.73
CA PRO A 151 -30.03 20.58 16.25
C PRO A 151 -30.28 19.49 15.20
N GLN A 152 -31.03 19.78 14.14
CA GLN A 152 -31.34 18.83 13.07
C GLN A 152 -30.13 18.63 12.17
N GLU A 153 -29.41 19.68 11.80
CA GLU A 153 -28.17 19.62 11.04
C GLU A 153 -27.10 18.89 11.84
N ARG A 154 -27.06 19.12 13.15
CA ARG A 154 -26.14 18.42 14.07
C ARG A 154 -26.35 16.91 14.02
N LYS A 155 -27.58 16.41 14.18
CA LYS A 155 -27.92 14.99 14.10
C LYS A 155 -27.56 14.41 12.74
N THR A 156 -27.84 15.15 11.67
CA THR A 156 -27.52 14.73 10.30
C THR A 156 -26.00 14.63 10.09
N ALA A 157 -25.25 15.64 10.53
CA ALA A 157 -23.78 15.63 10.45
C ALA A 157 -23.16 14.46 11.23
N GLU A 158 -23.63 14.22 12.47
CA GLU A 158 -23.19 13.09 13.27
C GLU A 158 -23.47 11.75 12.58
N ALA A 159 -24.69 11.55 12.06
CA ALA A 159 -25.05 10.32 11.36
C ALA A 159 -24.19 10.08 10.10
N ILE A 160 -23.88 11.15 9.34
CA ILE A 160 -23.00 11.07 8.17
C ILE A 160 -21.59 10.67 8.61
N VAL A 161 -21.02 11.30 9.63
CA VAL A 161 -19.67 10.99 10.11
C VAL A 161 -19.59 9.54 10.63
N ARG A 162 -20.54 9.09 11.45
CA ARG A 162 -20.60 7.70 11.93
C ARG A 162 -20.72 6.68 10.79
N ARG A 163 -21.46 7.01 9.74
CA ARG A 163 -21.56 6.16 8.55
C ARG A 163 -20.24 6.09 7.76
N LEU A 164 -19.57 7.23 7.58
CA LEU A 164 -18.30 7.32 6.87
C LEU A 164 -17.14 6.72 7.67
N MET A 165 -17.25 6.69 8.99
CA MET A 165 -16.24 6.15 9.93
C MET A 165 -16.76 4.87 10.62
N SER A 166 -17.35 3.96 9.83
CA SER A 166 -17.79 2.67 10.38
C SER A 166 -16.61 1.88 10.96
N PRO A 167 -16.86 0.92 11.88
CA PRO A 167 -15.80 0.10 12.50
C PRO A 167 -14.86 -0.53 11.47
N GLN A 168 -15.40 -1.02 10.35
CA GLN A 168 -14.63 -1.64 9.28
C GLN A 168 -13.70 -0.63 8.58
N ILE A 169 -14.19 0.59 8.34
CA ILE A 169 -13.39 1.67 7.72
C ILE A 169 -12.28 2.10 8.68
N LEU A 170 -12.59 2.27 9.97
CA LEU A 170 -11.59 2.61 10.98
C LEU A 170 -10.50 1.54 11.06
N LEU A 171 -10.87 0.26 11.12
CA LEU A 171 -9.93 -0.84 11.18
C LEU A 171 -9.07 -0.93 9.92
N SER A 172 -9.68 -0.79 8.72
CA SER A 172 -8.94 -0.79 7.46
C SER A 172 -7.97 0.38 7.37
N THR A 173 -8.35 1.55 7.91
CA THR A 173 -7.47 2.72 8.00
C THR A 173 -6.28 2.46 8.90
N ALA A 174 -6.50 1.87 10.09
CA ALA A 174 -5.44 1.50 11.01
C ALA A 174 -4.46 0.49 10.41
N ALA A 175 -4.96 -0.51 9.68
CA ALA A 175 -4.15 -1.53 9.02
C ALA A 175 -3.52 -1.08 7.71
N SER A 176 -3.87 0.09 7.17
CA SER A 176 -3.50 0.49 5.80
C SER A 176 -1.99 0.60 5.56
N ASP A 177 -1.21 0.98 6.57
CA ASP A 177 0.25 1.08 6.45
C ASP A 177 0.90 -0.29 6.49
N VAL A 178 0.40 -1.18 7.34
CA VAL A 178 0.78 -2.60 7.38
C VAL A 178 0.51 -3.24 6.02
N GLN A 179 -0.70 -3.07 5.48
CA GLN A 179 -1.08 -3.56 4.16
C GLN A 179 -0.20 -2.99 3.05
N THR A 180 0.18 -1.72 3.14
CA THR A 180 1.09 -1.09 2.17
C THR A 180 2.48 -1.72 2.25
N TYR A 181 3.03 -1.92 3.46
CA TYR A 181 4.37 -2.47 3.64
C TYR A 181 4.45 -3.95 3.25
N PHE A 182 3.45 -4.75 3.64
CA PHE A 182 3.39 -6.18 3.38
C PHE A 182 2.57 -6.56 2.14
N GLY A 183 2.09 -5.60 1.36
CA GLY A 183 1.14 -5.83 0.26
C GLY A 183 1.64 -6.69 -0.89
N VAL A 184 2.96 -6.76 -1.10
CA VAL A 184 3.57 -7.59 -2.17
C VAL A 184 4.21 -8.87 -1.64
N TYR A 185 4.23 -9.07 -0.31
CA TYR A 185 4.75 -10.31 0.26
C TYR A 185 3.85 -11.51 -0.09
N GLY A 186 4.47 -12.66 -0.18
CA GLY A 186 3.81 -13.89 -0.64
C GLY A 186 3.83 -14.07 -2.16
N LEU A 187 4.19 -13.04 -2.92
CA LEU A 187 4.35 -13.14 -4.37
C LEU A 187 5.71 -13.70 -4.75
N SER A 188 5.75 -14.39 -5.89
CA SER A 188 6.98 -14.82 -6.55
C SER A 188 7.08 -14.10 -7.89
N VAL A 189 8.21 -13.44 -8.13
CA VAL A 189 8.45 -12.60 -9.30
C VAL A 189 9.69 -13.06 -10.05
N SER A 190 9.69 -12.89 -11.37
CA SER A 190 10.81 -13.20 -12.24
C SER A 190 11.10 -12.04 -13.17
N LYS A 191 12.36 -11.82 -13.51
CA LYS A 191 12.73 -10.76 -14.46
C LYS A 191 12.06 -11.01 -15.81
N GLY A 192 11.43 -9.96 -16.37
CA GLY A 192 10.73 -10.01 -17.65
C GLY A 192 9.34 -10.68 -17.63
N LYS A 193 8.88 -11.14 -16.46
CA LYS A 193 7.53 -11.75 -16.30
C LYS A 193 6.79 -11.02 -15.17
N PRO A 194 5.98 -10.01 -15.46
CA PRO A 194 5.18 -9.33 -14.45
C PRO A 194 4.13 -10.27 -13.85
N VAL A 195 3.82 -10.07 -12.57
CA VAL A 195 2.70 -10.70 -11.88
C VAL A 195 1.50 -9.77 -11.98
N GLU A 196 0.37 -10.28 -12.45
CA GLU A 196 -0.88 -9.52 -12.56
C GLU A 196 -1.98 -10.18 -11.73
N ASN A 197 -2.70 -9.37 -10.96
CA ASN A 197 -3.83 -9.81 -10.14
C ASN A 197 -4.95 -8.77 -10.18
N ILE A 198 -6.20 -9.25 -10.10
CA ILE A 198 -7.35 -8.39 -9.82
C ILE A 198 -7.43 -8.19 -8.31
N VAL A 199 -7.39 -6.95 -7.89
CA VAL A 199 -7.48 -6.55 -6.48
C VAL A 199 -8.71 -5.67 -6.24
N GLN A 200 -9.20 -5.66 -5.02
CA GLN A 200 -10.28 -4.77 -4.61
C GLN A 200 -9.68 -3.58 -3.86
N GLN A 201 -9.83 -2.39 -4.40
CA GLN A 201 -9.36 -1.15 -3.75
C GLN A 201 -10.52 -0.42 -3.10
N THR A 202 -10.27 0.18 -1.95
CA THR A 202 -11.25 1.06 -1.30
C THR A 202 -11.52 2.27 -2.19
N SER A 203 -12.79 2.56 -2.41
CA SER A 203 -13.20 3.73 -3.17
C SER A 203 -12.76 5.02 -2.46
N PRO A 204 -12.11 5.98 -3.14
CA PRO A 204 -11.80 7.29 -2.56
C PRO A 204 -13.03 8.18 -2.37
N LEU A 205 -14.20 7.73 -2.86
CA LEU A 205 -15.41 8.53 -2.99
C LEU A 205 -16.54 8.05 -2.06
N GLY A 206 -16.26 7.06 -1.21
CA GLY A 206 -17.25 6.54 -0.25
C GLY A 206 -17.08 5.04 0.04
N PRO A 207 -18.01 4.46 0.79
CA PRO A 207 -17.97 3.04 1.10
C PRO A 207 -18.11 2.20 -0.16
N GLY A 208 -17.29 1.17 -0.26
CA GLY A 208 -17.27 0.22 -1.38
C GLY A 208 -15.87 -0.09 -1.87
N ALA A 209 -15.76 -1.16 -2.62
CA ALA A 209 -14.53 -1.60 -3.25
C ALA A 209 -14.63 -1.45 -4.77
N ILE A 210 -13.55 -1.05 -5.40
CA ILE A 210 -13.44 -0.88 -6.85
C ILE A 210 -12.46 -1.93 -7.36
N PRO A 211 -12.84 -2.77 -8.34
CA PRO A 211 -11.91 -3.70 -8.95
C PRO A 211 -10.81 -2.94 -9.69
N ALA A 212 -9.59 -3.39 -9.51
CA ALA A 212 -8.42 -2.79 -10.14
C ALA A 212 -7.46 -3.90 -10.59
N THR A 213 -6.73 -3.67 -11.67
CA THR A 213 -5.63 -4.52 -12.11
C THR A 213 -4.35 -4.06 -11.46
N PHE A 214 -3.79 -4.89 -10.59
CA PHE A 214 -2.46 -4.71 -10.00
C PHE A 214 -1.44 -5.48 -10.80
N ARG A 215 -0.34 -4.82 -11.18
CA ARG A 215 0.79 -5.41 -11.90
C ARG A 215 2.08 -5.12 -11.14
N LEU A 216 2.88 -6.17 -10.87
CA LEU A 216 4.17 -6.09 -10.21
C LEU A 216 5.27 -6.59 -11.14
N THR A 217 6.33 -5.79 -11.32
CA THR A 217 7.46 -6.08 -12.19
C THR A 217 8.76 -6.09 -11.40
N LEU A 218 9.60 -7.09 -11.62
CA LEU A 218 10.97 -7.15 -11.09
C LEU A 218 11.90 -6.40 -12.07
N GLU A 219 12.40 -5.25 -11.66
CA GLU A 219 13.29 -4.40 -12.47
C GLU A 219 14.73 -4.87 -12.37
N THR A 220 15.25 -4.97 -11.14
CA THR A 220 16.62 -5.41 -10.88
C THR A 220 16.66 -6.45 -9.79
N LEU A 221 17.62 -7.36 -9.90
CA LEU A 221 17.92 -8.39 -8.91
C LEU A 221 19.42 -8.59 -8.84
N ASP A 222 20.02 -8.37 -7.68
CA ASP A 222 21.40 -8.67 -7.37
C ASP A 222 21.53 -9.57 -6.12
N ALA A 223 22.75 -9.76 -5.62
CA ALA A 223 23.01 -10.61 -4.46
C ALA A 223 22.37 -10.10 -3.16
N HIS A 224 22.18 -8.77 -3.03
CA HIS A 224 21.79 -8.10 -1.79
C HIS A 224 20.37 -7.56 -1.81
N GLN A 225 19.92 -7.12 -2.97
CA GLN A 225 18.62 -6.45 -3.09
C GLN A 225 17.90 -6.76 -4.41
N ALA A 226 16.61 -6.47 -4.41
CA ALA A 226 15.78 -6.43 -5.60
C ALA A 226 14.99 -5.13 -5.63
N THR A 227 14.86 -4.53 -6.82
CA THR A 227 13.95 -3.39 -7.05
C THR A 227 12.76 -3.87 -7.85
N LEU A 228 11.56 -3.53 -7.35
CA LEU A 228 10.31 -3.84 -8.01
C LEU A 228 9.52 -2.55 -8.24
N THR A 229 8.72 -2.55 -9.30
CA THR A 229 7.73 -1.50 -9.56
C THR A 229 6.35 -2.11 -9.63
N SER A 230 5.34 -1.35 -9.21
CA SER A 230 3.95 -1.75 -9.40
C SER A 230 3.13 -0.64 -10.05
N THR A 231 2.12 -1.06 -10.77
CA THR A 231 1.05 -0.18 -11.26
C THR A 231 -0.29 -0.76 -10.84
N THR A 232 -1.22 0.13 -10.48
CA THR A 232 -2.62 -0.26 -10.31
C THR A 232 -3.47 0.62 -11.20
N SER A 233 -4.30 0.01 -12.01
CA SER A 233 -5.20 0.68 -12.95
C SER A 233 -6.63 0.19 -12.75
N HIS A 234 -7.58 1.05 -13.04
CA HIS A 234 -9.01 0.77 -12.91
C HIS A 234 -9.64 0.74 -14.31
N ASP A 235 -10.69 -0.07 -14.47
CA ASP A 235 -11.49 -0.01 -15.68
C ASP A 235 -12.17 1.37 -15.76
N PRO A 236 -11.95 2.15 -16.84
CA PRO A 236 -12.56 3.46 -17.03
C PRO A 236 -14.09 3.43 -16.98
N ARG A 237 -14.71 2.31 -17.36
CA ARG A 237 -16.17 2.13 -17.34
C ARG A 237 -16.68 2.06 -15.91
N VAL A 238 -15.97 1.37 -15.02
CA VAL A 238 -16.30 1.28 -13.59
C VAL A 238 -16.18 2.64 -12.94
N LEU A 239 -15.13 3.40 -13.25
CA LEU A 239 -14.93 4.76 -12.74
C LEU A 239 -16.00 5.73 -13.27
N ALA A 240 -16.39 5.62 -14.53
CA ALA A 240 -17.45 6.42 -15.13
C ALA A 240 -18.82 6.16 -14.45
N GLU A 241 -19.14 4.88 -14.21
CA GLU A 241 -20.38 4.51 -13.52
C GLU A 241 -20.39 5.01 -12.05
N LEU A 242 -19.27 4.89 -11.35
CA LEU A 242 -19.11 5.44 -10.00
C LEU A 242 -19.30 6.96 -9.99
N SER A 243 -18.74 7.67 -10.98
CA SER A 243 -18.92 9.11 -11.13
C SER A 243 -20.38 9.47 -11.31
N LYS A 244 -21.13 8.77 -12.17
CA LYS A 244 -22.58 8.99 -12.36
C LYS A 244 -23.37 8.80 -11.07
N GLN A 245 -23.08 7.73 -10.30
CA GLN A 245 -23.74 7.46 -9.03
C GLN A 245 -23.50 8.55 -7.98
N LEU A 246 -22.31 9.14 -7.97
CA LEU A 246 -21.97 10.25 -7.08
C LEU A 246 -22.71 11.52 -7.48
N LEU A 247 -22.73 11.84 -8.78
CA LEU A 247 -23.42 13.00 -9.32
C LEU A 247 -24.92 12.93 -9.09
N ALA A 248 -25.51 11.74 -9.19
CA ALA A 248 -26.94 11.53 -8.90
C ALA A 248 -27.29 11.81 -7.42
N LYS A 249 -26.32 11.79 -6.50
CA LYS A 249 -26.47 12.12 -5.07
C LYS A 249 -26.08 13.55 -4.73
N ALA A 250 -25.55 14.31 -5.67
CA ALA A 250 -25.15 15.70 -5.48
C ALA A 250 -26.37 16.63 -5.46
N PRO A 251 -26.36 17.73 -4.70
CA PRO A 251 -27.42 18.69 -4.71
C PRO A 251 -27.71 19.24 -6.14
N PRO A 252 -28.96 19.51 -6.50
CA PRO A 252 -29.30 20.12 -7.79
C PRO A 252 -28.51 21.42 -8.02
N GLY A 253 -27.92 21.56 -9.23
CA GLY A 253 -27.12 22.74 -9.60
C GLY A 253 -25.66 22.73 -9.17
N SER A 254 -25.20 21.72 -8.41
CA SER A 254 -23.78 21.58 -8.01
C SER A 254 -22.91 20.84 -9.06
N VAL A 255 -23.53 20.38 -10.14
CA VAL A 255 -22.86 19.53 -11.14
C VAL A 255 -22.54 20.32 -12.40
N SER A 256 -21.28 20.30 -12.83
CA SER A 256 -20.88 20.81 -14.14
C SER A 256 -21.41 19.94 -15.27
N ASN A 257 -21.75 20.54 -16.39
CA ASN A 257 -22.12 19.82 -17.61
C ASN A 257 -21.06 20.06 -18.70
N PRO A 258 -20.31 19.08 -19.17
CA PRO A 258 -20.42 17.64 -18.91
C PRO A 258 -19.95 17.24 -17.50
N PRO A 259 -20.40 16.06 -16.99
CA PRO A 259 -19.94 15.55 -15.72
C PRO A 259 -18.43 15.32 -15.73
N PRO A 260 -17.72 15.61 -14.61
CA PRO A 260 -16.28 15.44 -14.57
C PRO A 260 -15.87 13.95 -14.71
N THR A 261 -14.86 13.71 -15.52
CA THR A 261 -14.23 12.38 -15.60
C THR A 261 -13.44 12.10 -14.33
N LEU A 262 -13.53 10.87 -13.84
CA LEU A 262 -12.71 10.38 -12.73
C LEU A 262 -11.63 9.45 -13.28
N GLU A 263 -10.38 9.75 -12.98
CA GLU A 263 -9.25 8.88 -13.25
C GLU A 263 -8.53 8.56 -11.94
N MET A 264 -8.11 7.32 -11.78
CA MET A 264 -7.36 6.88 -10.61
C MET A 264 -6.29 5.88 -11.00
N SER A 265 -5.07 6.09 -10.50
CA SER A 265 -3.94 5.19 -10.69
C SER A 265 -3.00 5.22 -9.49
N ASP A 266 -2.40 4.06 -9.19
CA ASP A 266 -1.33 3.96 -8.21
C ASP A 266 -0.03 3.54 -8.90
N LEU A 267 1.07 4.19 -8.50
CA LEU A 267 2.43 3.79 -8.87
C LEU A 267 3.17 3.38 -7.62
N GLY A 268 3.84 2.24 -7.66
CA GLY A 268 4.61 1.71 -6.54
C GLY A 268 6.06 1.43 -6.92
N ARG A 269 6.99 1.65 -5.97
CA ARG A 269 8.38 1.23 -6.04
C ARG A 269 8.76 0.59 -4.71
N TYR A 270 9.42 -0.56 -4.79
CA TYR A 270 9.83 -1.34 -3.64
C TYR A 270 11.32 -1.67 -3.77
N VAL A 271 12.07 -1.55 -2.68
CA VAL A 271 13.45 -2.00 -2.57
C VAL A 271 13.51 -3.09 -1.51
N TYR A 272 13.63 -4.33 -1.96
CA TYR A 272 13.63 -5.51 -1.11
C TYR A 272 15.05 -5.90 -0.72
N ASN A 273 15.30 -6.04 0.58
CA ASN A 273 16.56 -6.52 1.14
C ASN A 273 16.51 -8.05 1.26
N ARG A 274 17.38 -8.74 0.55
CA ARG A 274 17.40 -10.21 0.48
C ARG A 274 17.95 -10.88 1.74
N ALA A 275 18.77 -10.18 2.52
CA ALA A 275 19.38 -10.74 3.74
C ALA A 275 18.36 -10.90 4.87
N PHE A 276 17.45 -9.92 5.01
CA PHE A 276 16.44 -9.91 6.07
C PHE A 276 15.04 -10.26 5.56
N GLY A 277 14.86 -10.31 4.23
CA GLY A 277 13.55 -10.47 3.65
C GLY A 277 12.62 -9.27 3.93
N LEU A 278 13.16 -8.06 4.14
CA LEU A 278 12.40 -6.85 4.42
C LEU A 278 12.49 -5.83 3.28
N MET A 279 11.47 -4.99 3.15
CA MET A 279 11.55 -3.81 2.29
C MET A 279 12.43 -2.75 2.98
N ASN A 280 13.54 -2.36 2.35
CA ASN A 280 14.29 -1.18 2.76
C ASN A 280 13.49 0.08 2.50
N GLU A 281 12.67 0.06 1.44
CA GLU A 281 11.84 1.18 1.04
C GLU A 281 10.61 0.71 0.27
N VAL A 282 9.48 1.32 0.58
CA VAL A 282 8.21 1.21 -0.17
C VAL A 282 7.75 2.63 -0.48
N ASN A 283 7.56 2.95 -1.75
CA ASN A 283 7.00 4.22 -2.20
C ASN A 283 5.73 3.94 -3.00
N ILE A 284 4.61 4.49 -2.59
CA ILE A 284 3.34 4.42 -3.32
C ILE A 284 2.84 5.85 -3.55
N ALA A 285 2.49 6.15 -4.79
CA ALA A 285 1.85 7.41 -5.16
C ALA A 285 0.51 7.10 -5.82
N ARG A 286 -0.57 7.57 -5.21
CA ARG A 286 -1.92 7.52 -5.77
C ARG A 286 -2.25 8.85 -6.40
N ARG A 287 -2.58 8.82 -7.68
CA ARG A 287 -3.10 9.98 -8.41
C ARG A 287 -4.60 9.82 -8.62
N VAL A 288 -5.35 10.85 -8.24
CA VAL A 288 -6.79 10.96 -8.49
C VAL A 288 -7.02 12.26 -9.24
N THR A 289 -7.63 12.17 -10.42
CA THR A 289 -7.99 13.34 -11.25
C THR A 289 -9.50 13.39 -11.37
N VAL A 290 -10.08 14.56 -11.08
CA VAL A 290 -11.51 14.81 -11.19
C VAL A 290 -11.71 15.98 -12.15
N GLY A 291 -12.18 15.70 -13.38
CA GLY A 291 -12.32 16.71 -14.41
C GLY A 291 -11.01 17.25 -14.97
N PRO A 292 -11.06 18.21 -15.89
CA PRO A 292 -9.86 18.78 -16.50
C PRO A 292 -9.08 19.62 -15.49
N GLY A 293 -7.82 19.25 -15.27
CA GLY A 293 -6.82 20.08 -14.58
C GLY A 293 -6.75 19.94 -13.05
N THR A 294 -7.61 19.17 -12.39
CA THR A 294 -7.53 18.98 -10.93
C THR A 294 -7.00 17.59 -10.58
N ALA A 295 -5.74 17.51 -10.22
CA ALA A 295 -5.12 16.28 -9.74
C ALA A 295 -4.81 16.38 -8.25
N ARG A 296 -5.14 15.32 -7.51
CA ARG A 296 -4.64 15.07 -6.16
C ARG A 296 -3.66 13.91 -6.19
N ILE A 297 -2.53 14.09 -5.55
CA ILE A 297 -1.53 13.04 -5.37
C ILE A 297 -1.39 12.79 -3.88
N ASP A 298 -1.70 11.57 -3.45
CA ASP A 298 -1.46 11.09 -2.10
C ASP A 298 -0.25 10.15 -2.14
N GLY A 299 0.85 10.57 -1.51
CA GLY A 299 2.10 9.82 -1.42
C GLY A 299 2.22 9.08 -0.09
N ARG A 300 2.79 7.88 -0.13
CA ARG A 300 3.17 7.11 1.06
C ARG A 300 4.55 6.50 0.84
N GLN A 301 5.48 6.83 1.73
CA GLN A 301 6.81 6.24 1.76
C GLN A 301 7.03 5.58 3.11
N ILE A 302 7.50 4.33 3.08
CA ILE A 302 7.89 3.59 4.29
C ILE A 302 9.33 3.17 4.11
N ARG A 303 10.20 3.52 5.04
CA ARG A 303 11.63 3.23 5.02
C ARG A 303 12.03 2.43 6.23
N LEU A 304 12.91 1.46 6.06
CA LEU A 304 13.58 0.77 7.16
C LEU A 304 14.64 1.70 7.76
N LEU A 305 14.49 2.07 9.05
CA LEU A 305 15.44 2.91 9.78
C LEU A 305 16.53 2.08 10.44
N THR A 306 16.13 1.01 11.11
CA THR A 306 17.04 0.10 11.81
C THR A 306 16.88 -1.32 11.27
N ARG A 307 18.00 -2.03 11.15
CA ARG A 307 17.96 -3.45 10.77
C ARG A 307 17.42 -4.27 11.93
N PRO A 308 16.82 -5.44 11.66
CA PRO A 308 16.39 -6.33 12.73
C PRO A 308 17.56 -6.67 13.68
N THR A 309 17.32 -6.47 14.96
CA THR A 309 18.23 -6.80 16.04
C THR A 309 17.50 -7.66 17.06
N ARG A 310 18.20 -8.64 17.58
CA ARG A 310 17.71 -9.50 18.67
C ARG A 310 17.92 -8.87 20.02
#